data_9dd938453fa207e566ec44257594f7c2
#
_entry.id   9dd938453fa207e566ec44257594f7c2
#
_cell.length_a   1.000
_cell.length_b   1.000
_cell.length_c   1.000
_cell.angle_alpha   90.00
_cell.angle_beta   90.00
_cell.angle_gamma   90.00
#
_symmetry.space_group_name_H-M   'P 1'
#
loop_
_entity.id
_entity.type
_entity.pdbx_description
1 polymer ?
#
loop_
_entity_poly.entity_id
_entity_poly.type
_entity_poly.pdbx_seq_one_letter_code
_entity_poly.pdbx_strand_id
1 'polypeptide(L)'
;MSETSQREAKTIHRLLEMGYTTDNGELQFMKNEEDPINADVIIIDEVSMVDVLLMYSLLRAIKPGTRVILVGDSDQLPSVGAGNVLKDMIDSNVINVVRLNEIFRQARESMIVVNAHKINKGEPLFLNSKGKDFFFIRKGNNDELIKEILGLVSERLPKF
;
A
#
# COMPACT_ATOMS: atom_id res chain seq x y z
N MET A 1 2.94 11.49 5.82
CA MET A 1 2.59 11.31 7.25
C MET A 1 3.34 12.24 8.21
N SER A 2 4.68 12.33 8.18
CA SER A 2 5.44 13.20 9.12
C SER A 2 5.00 14.66 9.11
N GLU A 3 4.80 15.25 7.94
CA GLU A 3 4.42 16.67 7.80
C GLU A 3 3.04 16.97 8.41
N THR A 4 2.09 16.05 8.24
CA THR A 4 0.72 16.25 8.71
C THR A 4 0.56 16.00 10.21
N SER A 5 1.27 15.00 10.74
CA SER A 5 1.16 14.59 12.14
C SER A 5 2.15 15.29 13.08
N GLN A 6 3.17 15.97 12.53
CA GLN A 6 4.32 16.51 13.27
C GLN A 6 5.04 15.44 14.12
N ARG A 7 4.90 14.18 13.74
CA ARG A 7 5.58 13.04 14.36
C ARG A 7 6.52 12.39 13.35
N GLU A 8 7.61 11.82 13.85
CA GLU A 8 8.54 11.09 13.01
C GLU A 8 7.82 9.89 12.37
N ALA A 9 7.97 9.73 11.04
CA ALA A 9 7.54 8.55 10.31
C ALA A 9 8.74 7.93 9.60
N LYS A 10 8.83 6.60 9.67
CA LYS A 10 9.91 5.83 9.05
C LYS A 10 9.34 4.51 8.50
N THR A 11 10.07 3.87 7.60
CA THR A 11 9.70 2.55 7.13
C THR A 11 9.80 1.52 8.25
N ILE A 12 9.06 0.39 8.15
CA ILE A 12 9.15 -0.71 9.11
C ILE A 12 10.60 -1.20 9.25
N HIS A 13 11.31 -1.35 8.13
CA HIS A 13 12.73 -1.76 8.12
C HIS A 13 13.62 -0.81 8.94
N ARG A 14 13.42 0.50 8.82
CA ARG A 14 14.16 1.49 9.63
C ARG A 14 13.71 1.51 11.09
N LEU A 15 12.45 1.20 11.36
CA LEU A 15 11.93 1.09 12.72
C LEU A 15 12.51 -0.12 13.43
N LEU A 16 12.69 -1.23 12.71
CA LEU A 16 13.29 -2.46 13.21
C LEU A 16 14.84 -2.43 13.26
N GLU A 17 15.44 -1.34 12.77
CA GLU A 17 16.90 -1.13 12.81
C GLU A 17 17.68 -2.30 12.20
N MET A 18 17.75 -2.36 10.85
CA MET A 18 18.56 -3.37 10.17
C MET A 18 20.05 -3.19 10.49
N GLY A 19 20.69 -4.25 10.94
CA GLY A 19 22.10 -4.27 11.27
C GLY A 19 22.73 -5.62 10.97
N TYR A 20 24.07 -5.67 11.03
CA TYR A 20 24.82 -6.92 10.89
C TYR A 20 25.01 -7.57 12.25
N THR A 21 24.79 -8.88 12.34
CA THR A 21 25.10 -9.64 13.55
C THR A 21 26.61 -9.74 13.75
N THR A 22 27.03 -9.70 15.01
CA THR A 22 28.45 -9.82 15.39
C THR A 22 29.01 -11.21 15.15
N ASP A 23 28.15 -12.26 15.16
CA ASP A 23 28.60 -13.65 15.14
C ASP A 23 28.86 -14.19 13.71
N ASN A 24 28.02 -13.84 12.74
CA ASN A 24 28.10 -14.40 11.38
C ASN A 24 28.07 -13.34 10.27
N GLY A 25 27.93 -12.06 10.61
CA GLY A 25 27.86 -10.96 9.64
C GLY A 25 26.59 -10.95 8.80
N GLU A 26 25.56 -11.67 9.21
CA GLU A 26 24.27 -11.66 8.53
C GLU A 26 23.46 -10.41 8.85
N LEU A 27 22.74 -9.91 7.84
CA LEU A 27 21.86 -8.77 7.99
C LEU A 27 20.55 -9.22 8.66
N GLN A 28 20.22 -8.65 9.81
CA GLN A 28 18.98 -8.93 10.51
C GLN A 28 18.41 -7.69 11.20
N PHE A 29 17.18 -7.79 11.69
CA PHE A 29 16.55 -6.74 12.49
C PHE A 29 17.07 -6.79 13.93
N MET A 30 17.49 -5.63 14.43
CA MET A 30 18.03 -5.48 15.79
C MET A 30 16.90 -5.38 16.83
N LYS A 31 15.76 -4.78 16.46
CA LYS A 31 14.59 -4.72 17.32
C LYS A 31 13.87 -6.08 17.36
N ASN A 32 13.68 -6.60 18.56
CA ASN A 32 13.07 -7.91 18.84
C ASN A 32 12.48 -7.93 20.26
N GLU A 33 12.22 -9.11 20.83
CA GLU A 33 11.66 -9.25 22.17
C GLU A 33 12.61 -8.78 23.29
N GLU A 34 13.93 -8.83 23.06
CA GLU A 34 14.96 -8.42 24.03
C GLU A 34 15.22 -6.91 23.99
N ASP A 35 15.12 -6.32 22.79
CA ASP A 35 15.20 -4.87 22.57
C ASP A 35 13.98 -4.36 21.78
N PRO A 36 12.81 -4.27 22.40
CA PRO A 36 11.58 -3.93 21.72
C PRO A 36 11.48 -2.44 21.38
N ILE A 37 10.57 -2.12 20.45
CA ILE A 37 10.21 -0.74 20.09
C ILE A 37 9.61 -0.05 21.30
N ASN A 38 10.16 1.11 21.66
CA ASN A 38 9.67 1.90 22.79
C ASN A 38 8.57 2.88 22.34
N ALA A 39 7.34 2.39 22.25
CA ALA A 39 6.17 3.19 21.85
C ALA A 39 4.90 2.66 22.54
N ASP A 40 4.00 3.57 22.90
CA ASP A 40 2.67 3.23 23.44
C ASP A 40 1.68 2.93 22.31
N VAL A 41 1.88 3.55 21.15
CA VAL A 41 1.05 3.40 19.97
C VAL A 41 1.93 3.29 18.73
N ILE A 42 1.67 2.31 17.88
CA ILE A 42 2.32 2.15 16.58
C ILE A 42 1.23 2.18 15.50
N ILE A 43 1.38 3.07 14.53
CA ILE A 43 0.49 3.18 13.38
C ILE A 43 1.28 2.76 12.16
N ILE A 44 0.79 1.75 11.45
CA ILE A 44 1.41 1.22 10.23
C ILE A 44 0.48 1.49 9.07
N ASP A 45 0.97 2.23 8.10
CA ASP A 45 0.27 2.56 6.87
C ASP A 45 0.73 1.63 5.74
N GLU A 46 -0.11 1.48 4.71
CA GLU A 46 0.15 0.63 3.53
C GLU A 46 0.44 -0.84 3.89
N VAL A 47 -0.30 -1.39 4.86
CA VAL A 47 -0.09 -2.77 5.36
C VAL A 47 -0.34 -3.83 4.28
N SER A 48 -1.08 -3.51 3.21
CA SER A 48 -1.24 -4.38 2.04
C SER A 48 0.10 -4.83 1.43
N MET A 49 1.16 -4.02 1.59
CA MET A 49 2.51 -4.31 1.08
C MET A 49 3.39 -5.10 2.06
N VAL A 50 2.90 -5.42 3.25
CA VAL A 50 3.66 -6.12 4.30
C VAL A 50 3.47 -7.63 4.15
N ASP A 51 4.58 -8.36 3.97
CA ASP A 51 4.58 -9.81 3.92
C ASP A 51 4.62 -10.46 5.32
N VAL A 52 4.50 -11.79 5.36
CA VAL A 52 4.47 -12.56 6.61
C VAL A 52 5.77 -12.41 7.41
N LEU A 53 6.92 -12.41 6.75
CA LEU A 53 8.22 -12.34 7.43
C LEU A 53 8.46 -10.98 8.08
N LEU A 54 8.11 -9.91 7.36
CA LEU A 54 8.21 -8.56 7.88
C LEU A 54 7.22 -8.32 9.03
N MET A 55 5.97 -8.81 8.88
CA MET A 55 4.97 -8.74 9.96
C MET A 55 5.41 -9.54 11.17
N TYR A 56 5.95 -10.74 11.00
CA TYR A 56 6.48 -11.55 12.10
C TYR A 56 7.58 -10.80 12.86
N SER A 57 8.56 -10.25 12.13
CA SER A 57 9.66 -9.49 12.75
C SER A 57 9.15 -8.25 13.50
N LEU A 58 8.16 -7.56 12.93
CA LEU A 58 7.53 -6.41 13.57
C LEU A 58 6.81 -6.79 14.88
N LEU A 59 6.00 -7.85 14.85
CA LEU A 59 5.25 -8.29 16.02
C LEU A 59 6.17 -8.74 17.17
N ARG A 60 7.30 -9.35 16.86
CA ARG A 60 8.34 -9.71 17.85
C ARG A 60 8.95 -8.50 18.53
N ALA A 61 9.04 -7.37 17.84
CA ALA A 61 9.60 -6.13 18.38
C ALA A 61 8.60 -5.26 19.14
N ILE A 62 7.32 -5.63 19.17
CA ILE A 62 6.27 -4.85 19.86
C ILE A 62 6.13 -5.30 21.29
N LYS A 63 6.18 -4.36 22.25
CA LYS A 63 5.94 -4.65 23.66
C LYS A 63 4.50 -5.06 23.92
N PRO A 64 4.26 -5.99 24.85
CA PRO A 64 2.93 -6.23 25.38
C PRO A 64 2.30 -4.93 25.92
N GLY A 65 1.05 -4.67 25.52
CA GLY A 65 0.33 -3.45 25.90
C GLY A 65 0.45 -2.28 24.92
N THR A 66 1.37 -2.32 23.94
CA THR A 66 1.42 -1.36 22.86
C THR A 66 0.16 -1.47 21.98
N ARG A 67 -0.48 -0.35 21.70
CA ARG A 67 -1.60 -0.30 20.75
C ARG A 67 -1.08 -0.28 19.32
N VAL A 68 -1.56 -1.21 18.49
CA VAL A 68 -1.20 -1.29 17.07
C VAL A 68 -2.41 -0.91 16.23
N ILE A 69 -2.22 0.01 15.28
CA ILE A 69 -3.22 0.43 14.30
C ILE A 69 -2.66 0.13 12.92
N LEU A 70 -3.33 -0.75 12.19
CA LEU A 70 -2.99 -1.15 10.84
C LEU A 70 -3.90 -0.42 9.86
N VAL A 71 -3.32 0.29 8.90
CA VAL A 71 -4.03 1.01 7.85
C VAL A 71 -3.59 0.45 6.50
N GLY A 72 -4.51 0.17 5.61
CA GLY A 72 -4.20 -0.37 4.29
C GLY A 72 -5.45 -0.62 3.47
N ASP A 73 -5.25 -0.97 2.22
CA ASP A 73 -6.30 -1.25 1.27
C ASP A 73 -6.23 -2.72 0.85
N SER A 74 -7.21 -3.51 1.27
CA SER A 74 -7.29 -4.95 0.95
C SER A 74 -7.53 -5.25 -0.54
N ASP A 75 -7.92 -4.24 -1.32
CA ASP A 75 -8.18 -4.36 -2.75
C ASP A 75 -6.95 -4.01 -3.60
N GLN A 76 -5.89 -3.48 -2.98
CA GLN A 76 -4.60 -3.29 -3.64
C GLN A 76 -3.86 -4.61 -3.87
N LEU A 77 -2.82 -4.55 -4.71
CA LEU A 77 -1.95 -5.71 -4.92
C LEU A 77 -1.29 -6.12 -3.59
N PRO A 78 -1.22 -7.42 -3.30
CA PRO A 78 -0.56 -7.92 -2.11
C PRO A 78 0.95 -7.69 -2.16
N SER A 79 1.63 -7.96 -1.04
CA SER A 79 3.09 -7.94 -0.96
C SER A 79 3.75 -8.84 -2.02
N VAL A 80 4.98 -8.48 -2.44
CA VAL A 80 5.82 -9.33 -3.31
C VAL A 80 6.28 -10.58 -2.57
N GLY A 81 6.51 -10.47 -1.25
CA GLY A 81 6.83 -11.59 -0.36
C GLY A 81 5.61 -12.46 -0.08
N ALA A 82 5.84 -13.59 0.59
CA ALA A 82 4.81 -14.58 0.87
C ALA A 82 3.70 -14.05 1.82
N GLY A 83 2.46 -14.43 1.52
CA GLY A 83 1.28 -14.17 2.36
C GLY A 83 0.48 -12.92 1.96
N ASN A 84 -0.75 -12.84 2.47
CA ASN A 84 -1.64 -11.69 2.31
C ASN A 84 -2.13 -11.24 3.70
N VAL A 85 -1.17 -10.73 4.48
CA VAL A 85 -1.33 -10.49 5.91
C VAL A 85 -2.55 -9.64 6.24
N LEU A 86 -2.74 -8.51 5.54
CA LEU A 86 -3.87 -7.62 5.81
C LEU A 86 -5.21 -8.31 5.57
N LYS A 87 -5.33 -9.00 4.44
CA LYS A 87 -6.56 -9.72 4.09
C LYS A 87 -6.84 -10.87 5.06
N ASP A 88 -5.83 -11.66 5.36
CA ASP A 88 -5.95 -12.80 6.28
C ASP A 88 -6.35 -12.34 7.69
N MET A 89 -5.79 -11.22 8.18
CA MET A 89 -6.18 -10.60 9.44
C MET A 89 -7.65 -10.14 9.43
N ILE A 90 -8.10 -9.50 8.35
CA ILE A 90 -9.48 -9.06 8.18
C ILE A 90 -10.43 -10.27 8.17
N ASP A 91 -10.11 -11.31 7.39
CA ASP A 91 -10.95 -12.48 7.19
C ASP A 91 -10.99 -13.38 8.45
N SER A 92 -9.99 -13.29 9.32
CA SER A 92 -9.96 -14.03 10.59
C SER A 92 -11.07 -13.64 11.56
N ASN A 93 -11.61 -12.42 11.44
CA ASN A 93 -12.59 -11.83 12.37
C ASN A 93 -12.16 -11.80 13.84
N VAL A 94 -10.86 -11.91 14.13
CA VAL A 94 -10.30 -11.89 15.51
C VAL A 94 -10.00 -10.47 15.96
N ILE A 95 -9.68 -9.57 15.02
CA ILE A 95 -9.35 -8.18 15.31
C ILE A 95 -10.50 -7.24 14.90
N ASN A 96 -10.57 -6.08 15.57
CA ASN A 96 -11.56 -5.06 15.21
C ASN A 96 -11.19 -4.41 13.88
N VAL A 97 -12.12 -4.43 12.93
CA VAL A 97 -11.93 -3.87 11.59
C VAL A 97 -12.90 -2.72 11.36
N VAL A 98 -12.38 -1.59 10.94
CA VAL A 98 -13.18 -0.44 10.46
C VAL A 98 -12.98 -0.30 8.96
N ARG A 99 -14.04 -0.40 8.18
CA ARG A 99 -14.00 -0.25 6.71
C ARG A 99 -14.48 1.13 6.31
N LEU A 100 -13.66 1.85 5.53
CA LEU A 100 -14.01 3.15 4.95
C LEU A 100 -14.59 2.92 3.56
N ASN A 101 -15.92 2.83 3.48
CA ASN A 101 -16.63 2.50 2.23
C ASN A 101 -17.20 3.71 1.50
N GLU A 102 -17.14 4.90 2.11
CA GLU A 102 -17.71 6.11 1.51
C GLU A 102 -16.68 6.83 0.62
N ILE A 103 -17.02 6.95 -0.65
CA ILE A 103 -16.27 7.78 -1.59
C ILE A 103 -16.68 9.23 -1.37
N PHE A 104 -15.76 10.11 -1.05
CA PHE A 104 -16.02 11.55 -0.95
C PHE A 104 -16.65 12.07 -2.25
N ARG A 105 -17.60 13.04 -2.11
CA ARG A 105 -18.39 13.57 -3.22
C ARG A 105 -17.52 14.02 -4.41
N GLN A 106 -16.37 14.65 -4.16
CA GLN A 106 -15.44 15.08 -5.20
C GLN A 106 -14.81 13.90 -5.97
N ALA A 107 -14.54 12.79 -5.29
CA ALA A 107 -13.98 11.59 -5.92
C ALA A 107 -15.02 10.82 -6.77
N ARG A 108 -16.32 11.01 -6.53
CA ARG A 108 -17.38 10.40 -7.36
C ARG A 108 -17.45 10.98 -8.77
N GLU A 109 -16.90 12.16 -9.00
CA GLU A 109 -16.82 12.79 -10.32
C GLU A 109 -15.62 12.32 -11.13
N SER A 110 -14.64 11.69 -10.49
CA SER A 110 -13.45 11.11 -11.11
C SER A 110 -13.77 9.76 -11.76
N MET A 111 -13.58 9.67 -13.06
CA MET A 111 -13.74 8.41 -13.81
C MET A 111 -12.64 7.41 -13.49
N ILE A 112 -11.47 7.85 -13.07
CA ILE A 112 -10.41 6.97 -12.54
C ILE A 112 -10.94 6.23 -11.32
N VAL A 113 -11.50 6.95 -10.35
CA VAL A 113 -12.03 6.37 -9.11
C VAL A 113 -13.21 5.45 -9.39
N VAL A 114 -14.17 5.89 -10.23
CA VAL A 114 -15.33 5.08 -10.61
C VAL A 114 -14.90 3.78 -11.29
N ASN A 115 -13.95 3.84 -12.23
CA ASN A 115 -13.46 2.65 -12.92
C ASN A 115 -12.63 1.74 -12.01
N ALA A 116 -11.84 2.27 -11.08
CA ALA A 116 -11.13 1.48 -10.08
C ALA A 116 -12.10 0.63 -9.23
N HIS A 117 -13.18 1.22 -8.73
CA HIS A 117 -14.21 0.48 -8.01
C HIS A 117 -14.93 -0.57 -8.87
N LYS A 118 -15.13 -0.29 -10.15
CA LYS A 118 -15.70 -1.30 -11.07
C LYS A 118 -14.75 -2.48 -11.27
N ILE A 119 -13.45 -2.23 -11.38
CA ILE A 119 -12.45 -3.31 -11.48
C ILE A 119 -12.53 -4.21 -10.24
N ASN A 120 -12.54 -3.63 -9.04
CA ASN A 120 -12.62 -4.39 -7.79
C ASN A 120 -13.89 -5.25 -7.69
N LYS A 121 -14.99 -4.78 -8.29
CA LYS A 121 -16.27 -5.52 -8.34
C LYS A 121 -16.39 -6.49 -9.52
N GLY A 122 -15.38 -6.55 -10.41
CA GLY A 122 -15.46 -7.33 -11.64
C GLY A 122 -16.46 -6.79 -12.66
N GLU A 123 -16.82 -5.50 -12.57
CA GLU A 123 -17.78 -4.85 -13.46
C GLU A 123 -17.10 -4.27 -14.71
N PRO A 124 -17.83 -4.16 -15.86
CA PRO A 124 -17.31 -3.52 -17.06
C PRO A 124 -16.94 -2.05 -16.83
N LEU A 125 -15.81 -1.62 -17.40
CA LEU A 125 -15.33 -0.24 -17.29
C LEU A 125 -16.12 0.71 -18.20
N PHE A 126 -16.19 1.98 -17.78
CA PHE A 126 -16.60 3.06 -18.66
C PHE A 126 -15.42 3.55 -19.50
N LEU A 127 -15.30 3.06 -20.73
CA LEU A 127 -14.18 3.36 -21.64
C LEU A 127 -14.38 4.65 -22.45
N ASN A 128 -15.64 5.03 -22.72
CA ASN A 128 -16.00 6.13 -23.61
C ASN A 128 -16.61 7.32 -22.86
N SER A 129 -16.31 7.49 -21.59
CA SER A 129 -16.81 8.64 -20.85
C SER A 129 -16.08 9.91 -21.31
N LYS A 130 -16.84 11.01 -21.53
CA LYS A 130 -16.28 12.34 -21.76
C LYS A 130 -15.70 12.95 -20.46
N GLY A 131 -15.16 12.12 -19.58
CA GLY A 131 -14.50 12.54 -18.35
C GLY A 131 -13.21 13.28 -18.63
N LYS A 132 -12.79 14.10 -17.67
CA LYS A 132 -11.57 14.91 -17.80
C LYS A 132 -10.30 14.19 -17.38
N ASP A 133 -10.43 13.05 -16.70
CA ASP A 133 -9.35 12.38 -15.98
C ASP A 133 -9.10 10.92 -16.39
N PHE A 134 -10.00 10.30 -17.20
CA PHE A 134 -9.83 8.92 -17.66
C PHE A 134 -10.00 8.84 -19.18
N PHE A 135 -8.99 8.28 -19.85
CA PHE A 135 -8.97 8.15 -21.31
C PHE A 135 -8.61 6.71 -21.69
N PHE A 136 -9.40 6.10 -22.56
CA PHE A 136 -9.09 4.79 -23.12
C PHE A 136 -8.69 4.93 -24.60
N ILE A 137 -7.47 4.48 -24.91
CA ILE A 137 -6.93 4.49 -26.28
C ILE A 137 -6.77 3.03 -26.73
N ARG A 138 -7.53 2.65 -27.77
CA ARG A 138 -7.43 1.31 -28.35
C ARG A 138 -6.37 1.27 -29.44
N LYS A 139 -5.44 0.32 -29.36
CA LYS A 139 -4.43 0.05 -30.39
C LYS A 139 -4.52 -1.40 -30.85
N GLY A 140 -4.21 -1.63 -32.13
CA GLY A 140 -4.35 -2.94 -32.76
C GLY A 140 -3.13 -3.84 -32.59
N ASN A 141 -1.95 -3.25 -32.37
CA ASN A 141 -0.69 -3.98 -32.25
C ASN A 141 0.32 -3.23 -31.35
N ASN A 142 1.43 -3.92 -31.01
CA ASN A 142 2.45 -3.40 -30.10
C ASN A 142 3.19 -2.17 -30.66
N ASP A 143 3.44 -2.10 -31.98
CA ASP A 143 4.16 -0.97 -32.57
C ASP A 143 3.35 0.32 -32.49
N GLU A 144 2.05 0.24 -32.73
CA GLU A 144 1.13 1.36 -32.53
C GLU A 144 1.04 1.78 -31.07
N LEU A 145 1.04 0.80 -30.14
CA LEU A 145 1.02 1.06 -28.71
C LEU A 145 2.30 1.81 -28.28
N ILE A 146 3.46 1.34 -28.70
CA ILE A 146 4.76 1.98 -28.38
C ILE A 146 4.80 3.41 -28.94
N LYS A 147 4.38 3.62 -30.20
CA LYS A 147 4.33 4.97 -30.79
C LYS A 147 3.43 5.91 -30.02
N GLU A 148 2.26 5.42 -29.58
CA GLU A 148 1.33 6.23 -28.78
C GLU A 148 1.93 6.60 -27.41
N ILE A 149 2.54 5.64 -26.73
CA ILE A 149 3.19 5.87 -25.42
C ILE A 149 4.31 6.92 -25.58
N LEU A 150 5.17 6.76 -26.58
CA LEU A 150 6.24 7.73 -26.86
C LEU A 150 5.69 9.13 -27.16
N GLY A 151 4.64 9.24 -27.98
CA GLY A 151 3.99 10.52 -28.27
C GLY A 151 3.36 11.15 -27.04
N LEU A 152 2.71 10.37 -26.18
CA LEU A 152 2.17 10.86 -24.93
C LEU A 152 3.26 11.41 -24.01
N VAL A 153 4.34 10.66 -23.82
CA VAL A 153 5.43 11.04 -22.89
C VAL A 153 6.24 12.23 -23.43
N SER A 154 6.54 12.27 -24.73
CA SER A 154 7.42 13.30 -25.31
C SER A 154 6.70 14.62 -25.65
N GLU A 155 5.43 14.56 -26.04
CA GLU A 155 4.75 15.72 -26.59
C GLU A 155 3.56 16.22 -25.76
N ARG A 156 2.78 15.28 -25.20
CA ARG A 156 1.51 15.60 -24.56
C ARG A 156 1.63 15.85 -23.06
N LEU A 157 2.26 14.95 -22.33
CA LEU A 157 2.43 15.08 -20.88
C LEU A 157 3.26 16.30 -20.46
N PRO A 158 4.34 16.70 -21.17
CA PRO A 158 5.10 17.91 -20.81
C PRO A 158 4.33 19.23 -20.97
N LYS A 159 3.16 19.20 -21.62
CA LYS A 159 2.29 20.37 -21.86
C LYS A 159 1.08 20.42 -20.93
N PHE A 160 0.93 19.46 -20.06
CA PHE A 160 -0.07 19.38 -19.01
C PHE A 160 0.47 19.95 -17.70
#